data_dd15aa2facd03f272c07adf214e1cd13
#
_entry.id   dd15aa2facd03f272c07adf214e1cd13
#
_cell.length_a   1.000
_cell.length_b   1.000
_cell.length_c   1.000
_cell.angle_alpha   90.00
_cell.angle_beta   90.00
_cell.angle_gamma   90.00
#
_symmetry.space_group_name_H-M   'P 1'
#
loop_
_entity.id
_entity.type
_entity.pdbx_description
1 polymer ?
#
loop_
_entity_poly.entity_id
_entity_poly.type
_entity_poly.pdbx_seq_one_letter_code
_entity_poly.pdbx_strand_id
1 'polypeptide(L)'
;MRGQVTGVIVSFLRAVYLQGFAKAVAITAPTGIAATHIGGTTIHAAFGVGVPLHVSDFERRMRGNPTRAKAVAQHLEVLLVDEVSMLAAEFLDLLDEQLRALVSTFGRGVAGAGKGEKPAKLPAFGGVQLIACGDFFH
;
A
#
# COMPACT_ATOMS: atom_id res chain seq x y z
N MET A 1 2.53 0.90 -25.12
CA MET A 1 3.67 1.51 -24.40
C MET A 1 3.51 1.50 -22.89
N ARG A 2 2.35 1.82 -22.32
CA ARG A 2 2.12 1.78 -20.87
C ARG A 2 2.45 0.43 -20.21
N GLY A 3 1.93 -0.65 -20.74
CA GLY A 3 2.15 -1.99 -20.21
C GLY A 3 3.61 -2.42 -20.19
N GLN A 4 4.43 -1.89 -21.11
CA GLN A 4 5.86 -2.20 -21.15
C GLN A 4 6.63 -1.50 -20.03
N VAL A 5 6.33 -0.22 -19.74
CA VAL A 5 6.99 0.53 -18.66
C VAL A 5 6.64 -0.07 -17.31
N THR A 6 5.36 -0.32 -17.05
CA THR A 6 4.91 -0.98 -15.81
C THR A 6 5.54 -2.36 -15.67
N GLY A 7 5.59 -3.15 -16.74
CA GLY A 7 6.22 -4.47 -16.75
C GLY A 7 7.71 -4.43 -16.38
N VAL A 8 8.45 -3.44 -16.88
CA VAL A 8 9.87 -3.24 -16.53
C VAL A 8 10.02 -2.91 -15.05
N ILE A 9 9.22 -1.99 -14.53
CA ILE A 9 9.24 -1.62 -13.11
C ILE A 9 8.91 -2.82 -12.23
N VAL A 10 7.87 -3.57 -12.55
CA VAL A 10 7.46 -4.79 -11.83
C VAL A 10 8.58 -5.82 -11.82
N SER A 11 9.21 -6.06 -12.98
CA SER A 11 10.34 -6.99 -13.10
C SER A 11 11.53 -6.55 -12.26
N PHE A 12 11.85 -5.25 -12.28
CA PHE A 12 12.91 -4.67 -11.45
C PHE A 12 12.61 -4.83 -9.96
N LEU A 13 11.42 -4.48 -9.52
CA LEU A 13 11.01 -4.61 -8.11
C LEU A 13 11.08 -6.07 -7.65
N ARG A 14 10.61 -6.99 -8.46
CA ARG A 14 10.71 -8.43 -8.16
C ARG A 14 12.15 -8.89 -8.05
N ALA A 15 13.03 -8.47 -8.97
CA ALA A 15 14.45 -8.84 -8.92
C ALA A 15 15.15 -8.31 -7.67
N VAL A 16 14.85 -7.07 -7.25
CA VAL A 16 15.47 -6.44 -6.08
C VAL A 16 14.93 -7.03 -4.76
N TYR A 17 13.63 -7.30 -4.68
CA TYR A 17 12.97 -7.67 -3.43
C TYR A 17 12.69 -9.17 -3.26
N LEU A 18 12.79 -9.97 -4.32
CA LEU A 18 12.53 -11.42 -4.24
C LEU A 18 13.55 -12.20 -3.41
N GLN A 19 14.72 -11.65 -3.17
CA GLN A 19 15.77 -12.34 -2.41
C GLN A 19 15.61 -12.29 -0.90
N GLY A 20 14.55 -11.69 -0.38
CA GLY A 20 14.40 -11.63 1.07
C GLY A 20 12.99 -11.40 1.60
N PHE A 21 12.12 -10.66 0.90
CA PHE A 21 10.87 -10.20 1.52
C PHE A 21 9.72 -10.11 0.51
N ALA A 22 9.04 -11.23 0.28
CA ALA A 22 7.84 -11.28 -0.57
C ALA A 22 6.72 -10.30 -0.16
N LYS A 23 6.80 -9.72 1.04
CA LYS A 23 5.82 -8.76 1.60
C LYS A 23 6.30 -7.30 1.56
N ALA A 24 7.53 -7.04 1.16
CA ALA A 24 8.08 -5.69 1.10
C ALA A 24 7.53 -4.88 -0.08
N VAL A 25 7.05 -5.54 -1.11
CA VAL A 25 6.49 -4.92 -2.31
C VAL A 25 5.06 -5.39 -2.52
N ALA A 26 4.14 -4.43 -2.62
CA ALA A 26 2.77 -4.69 -3.05
C ALA A 26 2.60 -4.17 -4.49
N ILE A 27 2.31 -5.07 -5.41
CA ILE A 27 2.02 -4.76 -6.82
C ILE A 27 0.51 -4.80 -6.98
N THR A 28 -0.08 -3.65 -7.25
CA THR A 28 -1.53 -3.50 -7.21
C THR A 28 -2.10 -2.74 -8.41
N ALA A 29 -3.39 -2.91 -8.61
CA ALA A 29 -4.19 -2.14 -9.55
C ALA A 29 -5.62 -1.98 -9.01
N PRO A 30 -6.41 -1.01 -9.52
CA PRO A 30 -7.77 -0.79 -9.05
C PRO A 30 -8.74 -1.92 -9.38
N THR A 31 -8.52 -2.65 -10.46
CA THR A 31 -9.40 -3.71 -10.94
C THR A 31 -8.69 -5.05 -11.05
N GLY A 32 -9.46 -6.15 -10.97
CA GLY A 32 -8.92 -7.50 -11.11
C GLY A 32 -8.25 -7.73 -12.46
N ILE A 33 -8.81 -7.22 -13.54
CA ILE A 33 -8.25 -7.34 -14.90
C ILE A 33 -6.90 -6.63 -14.98
N ALA A 34 -6.82 -5.38 -14.56
CA ALA A 34 -5.58 -4.63 -14.54
C ALA A 34 -4.51 -5.29 -13.63
N ALA A 35 -4.91 -5.79 -12.48
CA ALA A 35 -4.03 -6.51 -11.56
C ALA A 35 -3.46 -7.79 -12.20
N THR A 36 -4.29 -8.54 -12.92
CA THR A 36 -3.85 -9.76 -13.62
C THR A 36 -2.79 -9.44 -14.68
N HIS A 37 -2.94 -8.36 -15.43
CA HIS A 37 -1.98 -7.95 -16.45
C HIS A 37 -0.56 -7.69 -15.91
N ILE A 38 -0.45 -7.23 -14.68
CA ILE A 38 0.85 -6.95 -14.04
C ILE A 38 1.27 -8.05 -13.06
N GLY A 39 0.51 -9.13 -12.97
CA GLY A 39 0.79 -10.23 -12.03
C GLY A 39 0.69 -9.81 -10.57
N GLY A 40 -0.17 -8.86 -10.26
CA GLY A 40 -0.43 -8.36 -8.91
C GLY A 40 -1.82 -8.70 -8.40
N THR A 41 -2.27 -7.95 -7.42
CA THR A 41 -3.60 -8.05 -6.84
C THR A 41 -4.33 -6.71 -6.90
N THR A 42 -5.63 -6.70 -6.64
CA THR A 42 -6.31 -5.42 -6.47
C THR A 42 -5.79 -4.71 -5.22
N ILE A 43 -5.74 -3.38 -5.25
CA ILE A 43 -5.32 -2.60 -4.07
C ILE A 43 -6.23 -2.87 -2.87
N HIS A 44 -7.52 -3.07 -3.10
CA HIS A 44 -8.48 -3.42 -2.05
C HIS A 44 -8.17 -4.78 -1.40
N ALA A 45 -7.81 -5.78 -2.21
CA ALA A 45 -7.41 -7.10 -1.71
C ALA A 45 -6.06 -7.08 -1.00
N ALA A 46 -5.09 -6.30 -1.49
CA ALA A 46 -3.77 -6.18 -0.88
C ALA A 46 -3.86 -5.69 0.57
N PHE A 47 -4.74 -4.73 0.83
CA PHE A 47 -4.96 -4.20 2.17
C PHE A 47 -6.12 -4.85 2.93
N GLY A 48 -6.85 -5.77 2.29
CA GLY A 48 -7.94 -6.51 2.92
C GLY A 48 -9.17 -5.66 3.24
N VAL A 49 -9.35 -4.54 2.53
CA VAL A 49 -10.45 -3.60 2.81
C VAL A 49 -11.72 -3.87 2.00
N GLY A 50 -11.63 -4.66 0.94
CA GLY A 50 -12.74 -4.82 0.00
C GLY A 50 -13.14 -3.47 -0.60
N VAL A 51 -14.40 -3.32 -1.00
CA VAL A 51 -14.95 -2.02 -1.44
C VAL A 51 -15.63 -1.37 -0.23
N PRO A 52 -14.99 -0.39 0.43
CA PRO A 52 -15.58 0.25 1.59
C PRO A 52 -16.70 1.21 1.17
N LEU A 53 -17.80 1.16 1.89
CA LEU A 53 -18.94 2.08 1.68
C LEU A 53 -18.77 3.38 2.47
N HIS A 54 -18.05 3.32 3.59
CA HIS A 54 -17.82 4.45 4.49
C HIS A 54 -16.37 4.45 5.00
N VAL A 55 -15.89 5.61 5.43
CA VAL A 55 -14.55 5.79 6.05
C VAL A 55 -14.36 4.83 7.24
N SER A 56 -15.36 4.70 8.08
CA SER A 56 -15.33 3.79 9.23
C SER A 56 -15.20 2.32 8.84
N ASP A 57 -15.74 1.92 7.69
CA ASP A 57 -15.57 0.57 7.16
C ASP A 57 -14.13 0.32 6.70
N PHE A 58 -13.52 1.29 6.07
CA PHE A 58 -12.13 1.21 5.64
C PHE A 58 -11.21 0.98 6.83
N GLU A 59 -11.30 1.81 7.84
CA GLU A 59 -10.51 1.69 9.06
C GLU A 59 -10.73 0.35 9.77
N ARG A 60 -11.99 -0.03 9.97
CA ARG A 60 -12.36 -1.29 10.60
C ARG A 60 -11.81 -2.49 9.86
N ARG A 61 -11.93 -2.52 8.53
CA ARG A 61 -11.46 -3.64 7.72
C ARG A 61 -9.95 -3.71 7.67
N MET A 62 -9.27 -2.57 7.57
CA MET A 62 -7.81 -2.53 7.55
C MET A 62 -7.22 -3.02 8.88
N ARG A 63 -7.85 -2.69 9.99
CA ARG A 63 -7.44 -3.11 11.33
C ARG A 63 -8.05 -4.43 11.79
N GLY A 64 -9.05 -4.95 11.08
CA GLY A 64 -9.77 -6.17 11.43
C GLY A 64 -8.94 -7.46 11.34
N ASN A 65 -7.79 -7.41 10.69
CA ASN A 65 -6.81 -8.49 10.69
C ASN A 65 -5.48 -7.98 11.27
N PRO A 66 -5.26 -8.13 12.58
CA PRO A 66 -4.06 -7.61 13.25
C PRO A 66 -2.76 -8.17 12.69
N THR A 67 -2.74 -9.43 12.27
CA THR A 67 -1.57 -10.07 11.66
C THR A 67 -1.20 -9.38 10.35
N ARG A 68 -2.17 -9.11 9.50
CA ARG A 68 -1.96 -8.37 8.24
C ARG A 68 -1.54 -6.93 8.51
N ALA A 69 -2.25 -6.24 9.37
CA ALA A 69 -1.95 -4.85 9.74
C ALA A 69 -0.52 -4.70 10.24
N LYS A 70 -0.10 -5.59 11.12
CA LYS A 70 1.27 -5.62 11.64
C LYS A 70 2.30 -5.93 10.55
N ALA A 71 2.01 -6.89 9.68
CA ALA A 71 2.89 -7.25 8.57
C ALA A 71 3.06 -6.08 7.59
N VAL A 72 1.99 -5.38 7.25
CA VAL A 72 2.03 -4.17 6.40
C VAL A 72 2.88 -3.09 7.07
N ALA A 73 2.64 -2.78 8.32
CA ALA A 73 3.36 -1.74 9.05
C ALA A 73 4.86 -2.03 9.19
N GLN A 74 5.24 -3.29 9.32
CA GLN A 74 6.62 -3.69 9.59
C GLN A 74 7.42 -4.02 8.32
N HIS A 75 6.77 -4.45 7.25
CA HIS A 75 7.47 -5.02 6.10
C HIS A 75 7.21 -4.29 4.78
N LEU A 76 6.07 -3.62 4.61
CA LEU A 76 5.78 -2.94 3.34
C LEU A 76 6.73 -1.76 3.13
N GLU A 77 7.45 -1.77 2.03
CA GLU A 77 8.40 -0.72 1.65
C GLU A 77 7.98 0.01 0.37
N VAL A 78 7.40 -0.72 -0.57
CA VAL A 78 7.00 -0.17 -1.88
C VAL A 78 5.57 -0.60 -2.20
N LEU A 79 4.76 0.36 -2.56
CA LEU A 79 3.42 0.16 -3.11
C LEU A 79 3.40 0.65 -4.55
N LEU A 80 3.25 -0.27 -5.49
CA LEU A 80 2.99 0.06 -6.89
C LEU A 80 1.51 0.00 -7.16
N VAL A 81 0.97 1.08 -7.73
CA VAL A 81 -0.42 1.17 -8.17
C VAL A 81 -0.45 1.47 -9.66
N ASP A 82 -0.82 0.47 -10.45
CA ASP A 82 -1.07 0.67 -11.89
C ASP A 82 -2.48 1.23 -12.11
N GLU A 83 -2.71 1.89 -13.23
CA GLU A 83 -3.99 2.52 -13.58
C GLU A 83 -4.51 3.44 -12.45
N VAL A 84 -3.62 4.20 -11.83
CA VAL A 84 -3.94 5.02 -10.64
C VAL A 84 -5.03 6.05 -10.90
N SER A 85 -5.21 6.49 -12.15
CA SER A 85 -6.30 7.40 -12.56
C SER A 85 -7.71 6.84 -12.33
N MET A 86 -7.84 5.52 -12.19
CA MET A 86 -9.11 4.85 -11.89
C MET A 86 -9.43 4.80 -10.40
N LEU A 87 -8.48 5.16 -9.53
CA LEU A 87 -8.74 5.26 -8.10
C LEU A 87 -9.34 6.60 -7.72
N ALA A 88 -10.32 6.58 -6.82
CA ALA A 88 -10.80 7.80 -6.20
C ALA A 88 -9.70 8.43 -5.33
N ALA A 89 -9.56 9.75 -5.39
CA ALA A 89 -8.59 10.47 -4.58
C ALA A 89 -8.82 10.24 -3.08
N GLU A 90 -10.07 10.17 -2.67
CA GLU A 90 -10.48 9.90 -1.29
C GLU A 90 -9.97 8.54 -0.79
N PHE A 91 -9.90 7.54 -1.67
CA PHE A 91 -9.33 6.23 -1.31
C PHE A 91 -7.84 6.34 -0.99
N LEU A 92 -7.08 7.09 -1.79
CA LEU A 92 -5.66 7.31 -1.54
C LEU A 92 -5.42 8.11 -0.25
N ASP A 93 -6.26 9.11 0.02
CA ASP A 93 -6.20 9.88 1.26
C ASP A 93 -6.45 9.00 2.48
N LEU A 94 -7.46 8.15 2.43
CA LEU A 94 -7.74 7.16 3.48
C LEU A 94 -6.60 6.18 3.67
N LEU A 95 -6.02 5.70 2.58
CA LEU A 95 -4.88 4.79 2.62
C LEU A 95 -3.66 5.45 3.26
N ASP A 96 -3.37 6.70 2.91
CA ASP A 96 -2.30 7.48 3.53
C ASP A 96 -2.49 7.60 5.04
N GLU A 97 -3.69 8.00 5.45
CA GLU A 97 -4.02 8.15 6.87
C GLU A 97 -3.89 6.82 7.63
N GLN A 98 -4.42 5.73 7.08
CA GLN A 98 -4.37 4.43 7.73
C GLN A 98 -2.95 3.84 7.76
N LEU A 99 -2.15 4.01 6.72
CA LEU A 99 -0.75 3.56 6.73
C LEU A 99 0.08 4.32 7.78
N ARG A 100 -0.12 5.63 7.90
CA ARG A 100 0.52 6.40 8.99
C ARG A 100 0.10 5.88 10.36
N ALA A 101 -1.18 5.61 10.57
CA ALA A 101 -1.70 5.07 11.83
C ALA A 101 -1.13 3.68 12.14
N LEU A 102 -1.06 2.79 11.15
CA LEU A 102 -0.49 1.45 11.31
C LEU A 102 1.01 1.50 11.64
N VAL A 103 1.77 2.31 10.94
CA VAL A 103 3.21 2.48 11.19
C VAL A 103 3.45 3.10 12.56
N SER A 104 2.63 4.06 12.99
CA SER A 104 2.68 4.64 14.32
C SER A 104 2.41 3.60 15.43
N THR A 105 1.55 2.62 15.17
CA THR A 105 1.17 1.60 16.16
C THR A 105 2.09 0.39 16.15
N PHE A 106 2.49 -0.09 14.98
CA PHE A 106 3.16 -1.39 14.80
C PHE A 106 4.50 -1.29 14.06
N GLY A 107 4.89 -0.10 13.59
CA GLY A 107 6.07 0.08 12.73
C GLY A 107 7.39 -0.27 13.39
N ARG A 108 8.41 -0.46 12.57
CA ARG A 108 9.79 -0.66 13.04
C ARG A 108 10.26 0.59 13.80
N GLY A 109 10.84 0.39 14.97
CA GLY A 109 11.35 1.47 15.81
C GLY A 109 10.35 2.05 16.81
N VAL A 110 9.09 1.62 16.80
CA VAL A 110 8.08 2.05 17.78
C VAL A 110 8.19 1.25 19.08
N ALA A 111 8.84 0.10 19.06
CA ALA A 111 9.13 -0.70 20.25
C ALA A 111 10.20 0.00 21.10
N GLY A 112 9.78 0.92 21.96
CA GLY A 112 10.69 1.66 22.87
C GLY A 112 10.38 3.15 22.98
N ALA A 113 9.50 3.71 22.21
CA ALA A 113 9.00 5.06 22.42
C ALA A 113 8.23 5.10 23.75
N GLY A 114 8.78 5.81 24.72
CA GLY A 114 8.16 5.97 26.05
C GLY A 114 6.73 6.51 25.90
N LYS A 115 5.84 6.05 26.79
CA LYS A 115 4.49 6.60 26.89
C LYS A 115 4.58 8.11 27.12
N GLY A 116 4.30 8.91 26.08
CA GLY A 116 4.26 10.37 26.21
C GLY A 116 4.95 11.17 25.11
N GLU A 117 5.79 10.57 24.27
CA GLU A 117 6.32 11.29 23.11
C GLU A 117 5.29 11.31 21.99
N LYS A 118 4.91 12.53 21.56
CA LYS A 118 4.14 12.68 20.32
C LYS A 118 4.97 12.07 19.19
N PRO A 119 4.43 11.12 18.42
CA PRO A 119 5.16 10.55 17.31
C PRO A 119 5.59 11.70 16.38
N ALA A 120 6.86 11.71 16.01
CA ALA A 120 7.34 12.60 14.97
C ALA A 120 6.40 12.46 13.77
N LYS A 121 6.10 13.59 13.10
CA LYS A 121 5.19 13.60 11.95
C LYS A 121 5.67 12.58 10.92
N LEU A 122 4.96 11.48 10.80
CA LEU A 122 5.29 10.42 9.86
C LEU A 122 5.20 10.96 8.41
N PRO A 123 6.10 10.52 7.54
CA PRO A 123 6.03 10.87 6.12
C PRO A 123 4.76 10.32 5.48
N ALA A 124 4.47 10.78 4.26
CA ALA A 124 3.34 10.29 3.49
C ALA A 124 3.36 8.76 3.39
N PHE A 125 2.20 8.16 3.45
CA PHE A 125 2.00 6.70 3.44
C PHE A 125 2.80 5.95 4.51
N GLY A 126 3.12 6.61 5.61
CA GLY A 126 3.91 6.00 6.68
C GLY A 126 5.35 5.68 6.29
N GLY A 127 5.89 6.31 5.25
CA GLY A 127 7.22 6.05 4.71
C GLY A 127 7.26 4.96 3.62
N VAL A 128 6.12 4.39 3.25
CA VAL A 128 6.02 3.49 2.09
C VAL A 128 6.21 4.29 0.81
N GLN A 129 7.10 3.85 -0.06
CA GLN A 129 7.30 4.49 -1.36
C GLN A 129 6.13 4.15 -2.29
N LEU A 130 5.39 5.16 -2.73
CA LEU A 130 4.33 5.01 -3.71
C LEU A 130 4.90 5.15 -5.12
N ILE A 131 4.65 4.15 -5.97
CA ILE A 131 4.89 4.22 -7.41
C ILE A 131 3.54 4.18 -8.10
N ALA A 132 3.13 5.30 -8.66
CA ALA A 132 1.88 5.44 -9.38
C ALA A 132 2.13 5.39 -10.89
N CYS A 133 1.47 4.46 -11.55
CA CYS A 133 1.51 4.30 -13.00
C CYS A 133 0.12 4.52 -13.57
N GLY A 134 0.04 5.08 -14.76
CA GLY A 134 -1.24 5.26 -15.43
C GLY A 134 -1.20 6.36 -16.46
N ASP A 135 -2.30 6.45 -17.20
CA ASP A 135 -2.51 7.50 -18.18
C ASP A 135 -3.51 8.52 -17.61
N PHE A 136 -3.06 9.74 -17.45
CA PHE A 136 -3.88 10.84 -16.92
C PHE A 136 -4.63 11.62 -18.01
N PHE A 137 -4.52 11.20 -19.24
CA PHE A 137 -5.11 11.87 -20.41
C PHE A 137 -6.23 11.03 -21.06
N HIS A 138 -7.11 10.54 -20.25
CA HIS A 138 -8.31 9.86 -20.78
C HIS A 138 -9.37 10.85 -21.21
#